data_f72dc59a13ae180b62c461d39a7d6254
#
_entry.id   f72dc59a13ae180b62c461d39a7d6254
#
_cell.length_a   1.000
_cell.length_b   1.000
_cell.length_c   1.000
_cell.angle_alpha   90.00
_cell.angle_beta   90.00
_cell.angle_gamma   90.00
#
_symmetry.space_group_name_H-M   'P 1'
#
loop_
_entity.id
_entity.type
_entity.pdbx_description
1 polymer ?
#
loop_
_entity_poly.entity_id
_entity_poly.type
_entity_poly.pdbx_seq_one_letter_code
_entity_poly.pdbx_strand_id
1 'polypeptide(L)'
;VPDSTTDADLLRIPVGPGAVHVERYGHGGPAIVLLHGFGTSSFLWRVVAPSLAVAGRSAFAIDMLGYGESDRPFGGDFGIAAQAEYLDRAMTALRLPRATVVGVDIGAGVALRLAATRPERIDRLILVNPVAFDELPSGDVKAMQRNTARFALRATRGVLGAAPLLAPVLEGGVADPAHMPQRLIARYLAPYVGGDGVSHLLILGRSIRANDLEDLDLERIAAPTLIVWGDRDGWSEPSLPDRLATAIRHSRLVRIETAGRLVPEDAPDQLAGLIEEFTARDG
;
A
#
# COMPACT_ATOMS: atom_id res chain seq x y z
N VAL A 1 -2.33 -27.18 -19.22
CA VAL A 1 -3.33 -26.11 -19.14
C VAL A 1 -2.76 -25.14 -18.14
N PRO A 2 -2.49 -23.87 -18.48
CA PRO A 2 -2.09 -22.87 -17.48
C PRO A 2 -3.22 -22.80 -16.43
N ASP A 3 -2.83 -22.82 -15.18
CA ASP A 3 -3.78 -22.74 -14.07
C ASP A 3 -4.39 -21.34 -14.08
N SER A 4 -5.66 -21.21 -14.44
CA SER A 4 -6.35 -19.94 -14.64
C SER A 4 -6.46 -19.09 -13.36
N THR A 5 -5.99 -19.61 -12.23
CA THR A 5 -6.01 -18.93 -10.92
C THR A 5 -4.78 -18.03 -10.72
N THR A 6 -3.71 -18.22 -11.50
CA THR A 6 -2.46 -17.45 -11.39
C THR A 6 -2.39 -16.26 -12.34
N ASP A 7 -3.23 -16.23 -13.36
CA ASP A 7 -3.31 -15.10 -14.30
C ASP A 7 -4.28 -14.04 -13.77
N ALA A 8 -3.86 -12.77 -13.81
CA ALA A 8 -4.67 -11.65 -13.38
C ALA A 8 -5.60 -11.14 -14.49
N ASP A 9 -6.87 -10.88 -14.15
CA ASP A 9 -7.70 -9.98 -14.95
C ASP A 9 -7.27 -8.53 -14.71
N LEU A 10 -6.99 -7.81 -15.77
CA LEU A 10 -6.64 -6.39 -15.70
C LEU A 10 -7.90 -5.54 -15.87
N LEU A 11 -8.21 -4.74 -14.87
CA LEU A 11 -9.41 -3.92 -14.84
C LEU A 11 -9.05 -2.44 -14.74
N ARG A 12 -9.90 -1.58 -15.32
CA ARG A 12 -9.82 -0.12 -15.19
C ARG A 12 -11.10 0.36 -14.51
N ILE A 13 -10.99 0.87 -13.30
CA ILE A 13 -12.13 1.21 -12.45
C ILE A 13 -12.20 2.71 -12.24
N PRO A 14 -13.25 3.39 -12.72
CA PRO A 14 -13.41 4.84 -12.52
C PRO A 14 -13.67 5.18 -11.05
N VAL A 15 -12.93 6.18 -10.53
CA VAL A 15 -13.04 6.62 -9.13
C VAL A 15 -13.36 8.12 -8.99
N GLY A 16 -13.73 8.76 -10.07
CA GLY A 16 -14.10 10.17 -10.15
C GLY A 16 -13.11 10.96 -11.00
N PRO A 17 -11.96 11.43 -10.48
CA PRO A 17 -11.05 12.26 -11.27
C PRO A 17 -10.26 11.46 -12.32
N GLY A 18 -10.27 10.14 -12.22
CA GLY A 18 -9.59 9.21 -13.13
C GLY A 18 -10.03 7.78 -12.87
N ALA A 19 -9.30 6.81 -13.44
CA ALA A 19 -9.51 5.38 -13.22
C ALA A 19 -8.29 4.77 -12.53
N VAL A 20 -8.54 3.85 -11.59
CA VAL A 20 -7.50 3.03 -10.99
C VAL A 20 -7.33 1.73 -11.78
N HIS A 21 -6.07 1.27 -11.85
CA HIS A 21 -5.73 -0.06 -12.36
C HIS A 21 -5.91 -1.08 -11.25
N VAL A 22 -6.49 -2.22 -11.58
CA VAL A 22 -6.73 -3.32 -10.64
C VAL A 22 -6.33 -4.63 -11.30
N GLU A 23 -5.49 -5.39 -10.63
CA GLU A 23 -5.19 -6.77 -10.96
C GLU A 23 -6.05 -7.69 -10.10
N ARG A 24 -6.97 -8.42 -10.72
CA ARG A 24 -7.84 -9.37 -10.03
C ARG A 24 -7.32 -10.79 -10.20
N TYR A 25 -7.06 -11.46 -9.10
CA TYR A 25 -6.68 -12.87 -9.03
C TYR A 25 -7.82 -13.68 -8.38
N GLY A 26 -8.21 -14.78 -9.02
CA GLY A 26 -9.32 -15.63 -8.57
C GLY A 26 -10.71 -15.01 -8.81
N HIS A 27 -11.73 -15.89 -8.91
CA HIS A 27 -13.08 -15.52 -9.32
C HIS A 27 -14.16 -16.00 -8.33
N GLY A 28 -13.79 -16.32 -7.11
CA GLY A 28 -14.72 -16.86 -6.11
C GLY A 28 -14.26 -16.59 -4.69
N GLY A 29 -15.14 -16.89 -3.73
CA GLY A 29 -14.86 -16.71 -2.32
C GLY A 29 -14.81 -15.25 -1.85
N PRO A 30 -14.43 -15.03 -0.58
CA PRO A 30 -14.37 -13.72 0.01
C PRO A 30 -13.36 -12.79 -0.69
N ALA A 31 -13.75 -11.52 -0.84
CA ALA A 31 -12.92 -10.50 -1.49
C ALA A 31 -11.84 -9.98 -0.55
N ILE A 32 -10.61 -9.88 -1.07
CA ILE A 32 -9.47 -9.26 -0.40
C ILE A 32 -8.94 -8.14 -1.29
N VAL A 33 -8.97 -6.91 -0.79
CA VAL A 33 -8.41 -5.73 -1.46
C VAL A 33 -7.01 -5.48 -0.92
N LEU A 34 -6.03 -5.32 -1.82
CA LEU A 34 -4.62 -5.20 -1.51
C LEU A 34 -4.11 -3.81 -1.95
N LEU A 35 -3.60 -3.02 -1.00
CA LEU A 35 -3.11 -1.66 -1.21
C LEU A 35 -1.61 -1.58 -0.97
N HIS A 36 -0.89 -1.07 -1.94
CA HIS A 36 0.56 -0.95 -1.92
C HIS A 36 1.06 0.26 -1.12
N GLY A 37 2.38 0.32 -0.87
CA GLY A 37 3.06 1.43 -0.19
C GLY A 37 3.51 2.55 -1.12
N PHE A 38 4.13 3.59 -0.55
CA PHE A 38 4.67 4.73 -1.28
C PHE A 38 5.71 4.29 -2.32
N GLY A 39 5.60 4.83 -3.53
CA GLY A 39 6.54 4.55 -4.62
C GLY A 39 6.45 3.14 -5.21
N THR A 40 5.58 2.29 -4.69
CA THR A 40 5.31 0.95 -5.23
C THR A 40 3.99 0.92 -6.02
N SER A 41 3.50 -0.27 -6.38
CA SER A 41 2.29 -0.49 -7.17
C SER A 41 1.65 -1.85 -6.84
N SER A 42 0.58 -2.23 -7.53
CA SER A 42 -0.05 -3.56 -7.46
C SER A 42 0.98 -4.69 -7.61
N PHE A 43 2.06 -4.44 -8.36
CA PHE A 43 3.18 -5.37 -8.53
C PHE A 43 3.81 -5.85 -7.21
N LEU A 44 3.68 -5.10 -6.12
CA LEU A 44 4.10 -5.51 -4.77
C LEU A 44 3.43 -6.84 -4.35
N TRP A 45 2.23 -7.08 -4.84
CA TRP A 45 1.39 -8.20 -4.49
C TRP A 45 1.52 -9.43 -5.41
N ARG A 46 2.46 -9.40 -6.39
CA ARG A 46 2.64 -10.44 -7.42
C ARG A 46 2.86 -11.85 -6.92
N VAL A 47 3.30 -12.02 -5.68
CA VAL A 47 3.47 -13.34 -5.03
C VAL A 47 2.28 -13.63 -4.11
N VAL A 48 1.88 -12.67 -3.29
CA VAL A 48 0.81 -12.83 -2.29
C VAL A 48 -0.57 -13.02 -2.95
N ALA A 49 -0.91 -12.20 -3.95
CA ALA A 49 -2.25 -12.22 -4.55
C ALA A 49 -2.58 -13.55 -5.27
N PRO A 50 -1.68 -14.15 -6.07
CA PRO A 50 -1.90 -15.50 -6.62
C PRO A 50 -2.06 -16.57 -5.54
N SER A 51 -1.26 -16.53 -4.46
CA SER A 51 -1.37 -17.48 -3.34
C SER A 51 -2.77 -17.42 -2.72
N LEU A 52 -3.29 -16.22 -2.47
CA LEU A 52 -4.65 -16.03 -1.95
C LEU A 52 -5.72 -16.56 -2.91
N ALA A 53 -5.51 -16.41 -4.22
CA ALA A 53 -6.42 -16.95 -5.23
C ALA A 53 -6.43 -18.49 -5.23
N VAL A 54 -5.26 -19.12 -5.09
CA VAL A 54 -5.14 -20.60 -4.94
C VAL A 54 -5.86 -21.07 -3.67
N ALA A 55 -5.83 -20.29 -2.60
CA ALA A 55 -6.58 -20.53 -1.36
C ALA A 55 -8.09 -20.23 -1.48
N GLY A 56 -8.61 -19.98 -2.67
CA GLY A 56 -10.04 -19.79 -2.95
C GLY A 56 -10.56 -18.38 -2.62
N ARG A 57 -9.70 -17.36 -2.59
CA ARG A 57 -10.07 -15.95 -2.39
C ARG A 57 -10.14 -15.22 -3.73
N SER A 58 -10.87 -14.10 -3.77
CA SER A 58 -10.76 -13.12 -4.86
C SER A 58 -9.90 -11.97 -4.38
N ALA A 59 -8.64 -11.90 -4.85
CA ALA A 59 -7.71 -10.85 -4.49
C ALA A 59 -7.70 -9.74 -5.55
N PHE A 60 -7.80 -8.49 -5.10
CA PHE A 60 -7.84 -7.28 -5.93
C PHE A 60 -6.64 -6.40 -5.55
N ALA A 61 -5.53 -6.51 -6.28
CA ALA A 61 -4.38 -5.65 -6.10
C ALA A 61 -4.61 -4.33 -6.87
N ILE A 62 -4.71 -3.23 -6.14
CA ILE A 62 -5.09 -1.92 -6.69
C ILE A 62 -3.85 -1.03 -6.76
N ASP A 63 -3.59 -0.46 -7.94
CA ASP A 63 -2.75 0.73 -8.03
C ASP A 63 -3.56 1.92 -7.55
N MET A 64 -3.15 2.54 -6.45
CA MET A 64 -3.80 3.77 -5.98
C MET A 64 -3.73 4.86 -7.06
N LEU A 65 -4.68 5.79 -7.08
CA LEU A 65 -4.71 6.85 -8.10
C LEU A 65 -3.38 7.62 -8.08
N GLY A 66 -2.79 7.81 -9.25
CA GLY A 66 -1.46 8.43 -9.39
C GLY A 66 -0.28 7.46 -9.33
N TYR A 67 -0.48 6.21 -8.93
CA TYR A 67 0.57 5.18 -8.84
C TYR A 67 0.44 4.15 -9.96
N GLY A 68 1.52 3.40 -10.20
CA GLY A 68 1.55 2.30 -11.15
C GLY A 68 0.97 2.66 -12.51
N GLU A 69 0.01 1.86 -12.96
CA GLU A 69 -0.72 2.01 -14.23
C GLU A 69 -2.03 2.81 -14.07
N SER A 70 -2.34 3.33 -12.87
CA SER A 70 -3.49 4.18 -12.63
C SER A 70 -3.34 5.57 -13.26
N ASP A 71 -4.47 6.23 -13.52
CA ASP A 71 -4.48 7.58 -14.07
C ASP A 71 -3.77 8.58 -13.14
N ARG A 72 -3.19 9.61 -13.77
CA ARG A 72 -2.49 10.73 -13.11
C ARG A 72 -3.19 12.04 -13.46
N PRO A 73 -4.41 12.27 -12.95
CA PRO A 73 -5.17 13.45 -13.31
C PRO A 73 -4.44 14.72 -12.90
N PHE A 74 -4.43 15.71 -13.79
CA PHE A 74 -3.87 17.01 -13.49
C PHE A 74 -4.64 17.66 -12.34
N GLY A 75 -3.93 18.13 -11.31
CA GLY A 75 -4.56 18.70 -10.11
C GLY A 75 -5.25 17.70 -9.20
N GLY A 76 -5.04 16.38 -9.41
CA GLY A 76 -5.56 15.34 -8.53
C GLY A 76 -5.01 15.46 -7.12
N ASP A 77 -5.83 15.12 -6.12
CA ASP A 77 -5.37 14.92 -4.75
C ASP A 77 -4.98 13.45 -4.55
N PHE A 78 -3.74 13.21 -4.14
CA PHE A 78 -3.17 11.87 -3.94
C PHE A 78 -2.87 11.61 -2.45
N GLY A 79 -3.36 12.44 -1.54
CA GLY A 79 -3.23 12.26 -0.10
C GLY A 79 -4.02 11.05 0.41
N ILE A 80 -3.68 10.56 1.60
CA ILE A 80 -4.29 9.36 2.20
C ILE A 80 -5.81 9.52 2.31
N ALA A 81 -6.28 10.70 2.69
CA ALA A 81 -7.71 10.97 2.80
C ALA A 81 -8.44 10.83 1.46
N ALA A 82 -7.89 11.41 0.38
CA ALA A 82 -8.46 11.28 -0.96
C ALA A 82 -8.39 9.85 -1.49
N GLN A 83 -7.28 9.14 -1.23
CA GLN A 83 -7.13 7.73 -1.63
C GLN A 83 -8.16 6.82 -0.94
N ALA A 84 -8.53 7.09 0.32
CA ALA A 84 -9.60 6.34 1.00
C ALA A 84 -10.97 6.54 0.32
N GLU A 85 -11.27 7.76 -0.16
CA GLU A 85 -12.48 8.02 -0.95
C GLU A 85 -12.44 7.31 -2.32
N TYR A 86 -11.28 7.29 -2.99
CA TYR A 86 -11.13 6.58 -4.26
C TYR A 86 -11.23 5.08 -4.07
N LEU A 87 -10.70 4.53 -2.99
CA LEU A 87 -10.85 3.13 -2.62
C LEU A 87 -12.32 2.75 -2.43
N ASP A 88 -13.09 3.55 -1.68
CA ASP A 88 -14.52 3.30 -1.48
C ASP A 88 -15.31 3.28 -2.81
N ARG A 89 -14.99 4.23 -3.70
CA ARG A 89 -15.60 4.26 -5.05
C ARG A 89 -15.18 3.05 -5.88
N ALA A 90 -13.90 2.64 -5.82
CA ALA A 90 -13.41 1.45 -6.51
C ALA A 90 -14.13 0.19 -6.01
N MET A 91 -14.25 0.02 -4.70
CA MET A 91 -14.99 -1.10 -4.10
C MET A 91 -16.46 -1.11 -4.55
N THR A 92 -17.09 0.07 -4.62
CA THR A 92 -18.49 0.20 -5.09
C THR A 92 -18.61 -0.22 -6.56
N ALA A 93 -17.72 0.26 -7.42
CA ALA A 93 -17.74 -0.08 -8.86
C ALA A 93 -17.41 -1.58 -9.09
N LEU A 94 -16.57 -2.18 -8.26
CA LEU A 94 -16.28 -3.62 -8.24
C LEU A 94 -17.40 -4.47 -7.63
N ARG A 95 -18.48 -3.83 -7.14
CA ARG A 95 -19.60 -4.49 -6.44
C ARG A 95 -19.17 -5.21 -5.17
N LEU A 96 -18.19 -4.64 -4.47
CA LEU A 96 -17.72 -5.09 -3.17
C LEU A 96 -18.35 -4.19 -2.09
N PRO A 97 -19.51 -4.52 -1.55
CA PRO A 97 -20.14 -3.72 -0.50
C PRO A 97 -19.29 -3.73 0.78
N ARG A 98 -18.56 -4.82 0.99
CA ARG A 98 -17.68 -5.04 2.12
C ARG A 98 -16.54 -5.97 1.69
N ALA A 99 -15.33 -5.81 2.22
CA ALA A 99 -14.18 -6.66 1.91
C ALA A 99 -13.18 -6.73 3.07
N THR A 100 -12.33 -7.75 3.06
CA THR A 100 -11.06 -7.68 3.79
C THR A 100 -10.16 -6.69 3.07
N VAL A 101 -9.60 -5.71 3.80
CA VAL A 101 -8.68 -4.73 3.23
C VAL A 101 -7.29 -4.91 3.87
N VAL A 102 -6.30 -5.13 3.02
CA VAL A 102 -4.89 -5.28 3.39
C VAL A 102 -4.13 -4.08 2.84
N GLY A 103 -3.36 -3.40 3.65
CA GLY A 103 -2.51 -2.31 3.19
C GLY A 103 -1.09 -2.39 3.75
N VAL A 104 -0.13 -1.90 2.98
CA VAL A 104 1.27 -1.74 3.37
C VAL A 104 1.60 -0.25 3.41
N ASP A 105 2.33 0.21 4.44
CA ASP A 105 2.85 1.58 4.54
C ASP A 105 1.71 2.63 4.40
N ILE A 106 1.75 3.53 3.40
CA ILE A 106 0.65 4.48 3.13
C ILE A 106 -0.65 3.79 2.72
N GLY A 107 -0.59 2.64 2.04
CA GLY A 107 -1.77 1.84 1.72
C GLY A 107 -2.46 1.32 2.98
N ALA A 108 -1.69 1.02 4.03
CA ALA A 108 -2.24 0.71 5.34
C ALA A 108 -2.86 1.95 6.00
N GLY A 109 -2.27 3.14 5.82
CA GLY A 109 -2.87 4.41 6.24
C GLY A 109 -4.23 4.68 5.56
N VAL A 110 -4.32 4.38 4.25
CA VAL A 110 -5.59 4.46 3.48
C VAL A 110 -6.64 3.48 4.03
N ALA A 111 -6.23 2.23 4.28
CA ALA A 111 -7.09 1.20 4.86
C ALA A 111 -7.58 1.59 6.27
N LEU A 112 -6.67 2.12 7.10
CA LEU A 112 -6.95 2.60 8.45
C LEU A 112 -7.99 3.74 8.43
N ARG A 113 -7.80 4.71 7.53
CA ARG A 113 -8.74 5.83 7.37
C ARG A 113 -10.11 5.35 6.91
N LEU A 114 -10.18 4.47 5.91
CA LEU A 114 -11.45 3.89 5.46
C LEU A 114 -12.15 3.14 6.61
N ALA A 115 -11.42 2.34 7.38
CA ALA A 115 -11.97 1.58 8.50
C ALA A 115 -12.53 2.48 9.62
N ALA A 116 -11.87 3.60 9.92
CA ALA A 116 -12.32 4.53 10.95
C ALA A 116 -13.50 5.41 10.48
N THR A 117 -13.56 5.75 9.19
CA THR A 117 -14.59 6.65 8.64
C THR A 117 -15.80 5.92 8.07
N ARG A 118 -15.63 4.69 7.58
CA ARG A 118 -16.67 3.83 6.97
C ARG A 118 -16.53 2.38 7.43
N PRO A 119 -16.72 2.09 8.73
CA PRO A 119 -16.51 0.76 9.29
C PRO A 119 -17.35 -0.33 8.60
N GLU A 120 -18.51 0.02 8.06
CA GLU A 120 -19.39 -0.89 7.32
C GLU A 120 -18.77 -1.46 6.05
N ARG A 121 -17.73 -0.82 5.51
CA ARG A 121 -17.02 -1.28 4.30
C ARG A 121 -15.98 -2.36 4.57
N ILE A 122 -15.58 -2.52 5.84
CA ILE A 122 -14.47 -3.37 6.23
C ILE A 122 -15.00 -4.64 6.90
N ASP A 123 -14.67 -5.78 6.31
CA ASP A 123 -14.92 -7.08 6.90
C ASP A 123 -13.83 -7.44 7.91
N ARG A 124 -12.59 -7.34 7.47
CA ARG A 124 -11.38 -7.48 8.28
C ARG A 124 -10.35 -6.46 7.81
N LEU A 125 -9.54 -6.00 8.73
CA LEU A 125 -8.47 -5.04 8.45
C LEU A 125 -7.11 -5.69 8.68
N ILE A 126 -6.21 -5.59 7.71
CA ILE A 126 -4.83 -6.08 7.86
C ILE A 126 -3.88 -4.94 7.52
N LEU A 127 -3.10 -4.54 8.51
CA LEU A 127 -2.17 -3.43 8.46
C LEU A 127 -0.74 -3.94 8.50
N VAL A 128 0.01 -3.74 7.42
CA VAL A 128 1.40 -4.20 7.31
C VAL A 128 2.32 -3.00 7.37
N ASN A 129 3.13 -2.90 8.41
CA ASN A 129 4.00 -1.74 8.69
C ASN A 129 3.29 -0.40 8.36
N PRO A 130 2.12 -0.13 8.97
CA PRO A 130 1.31 1.03 8.64
C PRO A 130 1.97 2.33 9.06
N VAL A 131 1.77 3.38 8.28
CA VAL A 131 1.91 4.75 8.76
C VAL A 131 0.69 5.10 9.63
N ALA A 132 0.90 5.73 10.76
CA ALA A 132 -0.17 6.13 11.67
C ALA A 132 0.25 7.28 12.59
N PHE A 133 -0.74 7.91 13.24
CA PHE A 133 -0.56 9.00 14.21
C PHE A 133 0.28 10.16 13.63
N ASP A 134 1.30 10.56 14.38
CA ASP A 134 2.23 11.67 14.12
C ASP A 134 3.44 11.32 13.24
N GLU A 135 3.51 10.09 12.70
CA GLU A 135 4.63 9.66 11.84
C GLU A 135 4.54 10.16 10.39
N LEU A 136 3.42 10.78 10.01
CA LEU A 136 3.27 11.39 8.69
C LEU A 136 3.78 12.84 8.65
N PRO A 137 4.38 13.23 7.51
CA PRO A 137 4.99 12.38 6.51
C PRO A 137 6.26 11.72 7.08
N SER A 138 6.56 10.49 6.64
CA SER A 138 7.78 9.77 7.04
C SER A 138 9.07 10.52 6.67
N GLY A 139 10.20 10.12 7.25
CA GLY A 139 11.47 10.84 7.09
C GLY A 139 11.93 10.98 5.63
N ASP A 140 11.73 9.94 4.83
CA ASP A 140 12.02 9.89 3.39
C ASP A 140 11.09 10.82 2.59
N VAL A 141 9.79 10.83 2.90
CA VAL A 141 8.81 11.73 2.29
C VAL A 141 9.11 13.17 2.68
N LYS A 142 9.46 13.45 3.94
CA LYS A 142 9.93 14.79 4.38
C LYS A 142 11.15 15.24 3.60
N ALA A 143 12.10 14.35 3.32
CA ALA A 143 13.26 14.66 2.50
C ALA A 143 12.88 15.04 1.06
N MET A 144 11.94 14.34 0.44
CA MET A 144 11.41 14.65 -0.89
C MET A 144 10.62 15.97 -0.93
N GLN A 145 9.94 16.33 0.15
CA GLN A 145 9.18 17.57 0.24
C GLN A 145 10.09 18.83 0.30
N ARG A 146 11.37 18.68 0.66
CA ARG A 146 12.32 19.81 0.76
C ARG A 146 12.61 20.40 -0.62
N ASN A 147 12.73 21.73 -0.66
CA ASN A 147 13.05 22.47 -1.91
C ASN A 147 14.39 22.08 -2.54
N THR A 148 15.34 21.58 -1.75
CA THR A 148 16.65 21.11 -2.21
C THR A 148 16.56 19.92 -3.17
N ALA A 149 15.63 18.99 -2.95
CA ALA A 149 15.39 17.86 -3.86
C ALA A 149 14.94 18.35 -5.26
N ARG A 150 14.07 19.37 -5.31
CA ARG A 150 13.62 20.00 -6.58
C ARG A 150 14.76 20.65 -7.35
N PHE A 151 15.66 21.33 -6.65
CA PHE A 151 16.79 22.00 -7.28
C PHE A 151 17.77 20.99 -7.88
N ALA A 152 18.11 19.93 -7.14
CA ALA A 152 18.97 18.87 -7.62
C ALA A 152 18.39 18.16 -8.85
N LEU A 153 17.09 17.87 -8.86
CA LEU A 153 16.39 17.25 -9.99
C LEU A 153 16.33 18.15 -11.22
N ARG A 154 16.14 19.48 -11.04
CA ARG A 154 16.21 20.46 -12.14
C ARG A 154 17.61 20.57 -12.70
N ALA A 155 18.64 20.53 -11.86
CA ALA A 155 20.04 20.60 -12.29
C ALA A 155 20.43 19.38 -13.15
N THR A 156 19.91 18.20 -12.85
CA THR A 156 20.14 16.96 -13.63
C THR A 156 19.25 16.84 -14.87
N ARG A 157 18.33 17.80 -15.11
CA ARG A 157 17.36 17.79 -16.23
C ARG A 157 16.58 16.47 -16.35
N GLY A 158 16.40 15.75 -15.26
CA GLY A 158 15.71 14.46 -15.24
C GLY A 158 16.47 13.31 -15.89
N VAL A 159 17.73 13.48 -16.28
CA VAL A 159 18.57 12.42 -16.89
C VAL A 159 18.69 11.18 -15.98
N LEU A 160 18.76 11.40 -14.67
CA LEU A 160 18.83 10.33 -13.69
C LEU A 160 17.44 9.77 -13.31
N GLY A 161 16.35 10.34 -13.83
CA GLY A 161 14.98 9.92 -13.48
C GLY A 161 14.69 10.02 -11.99
N ALA A 162 13.78 9.20 -11.50
CA ALA A 162 13.40 9.13 -10.08
C ALA A 162 14.34 8.25 -9.23
N ALA A 163 15.30 7.55 -9.83
CA ALA A 163 16.17 6.60 -9.15
C ALA A 163 16.86 7.17 -7.89
N PRO A 164 17.49 8.39 -7.94
CA PRO A 164 18.15 8.94 -6.77
C PRO A 164 17.24 9.23 -5.57
N LEU A 165 15.94 9.33 -5.82
CA LEU A 165 14.93 9.60 -4.78
C LEU A 165 14.28 8.33 -4.27
N LEU A 166 13.91 7.41 -5.16
CA LEU A 166 13.07 6.28 -4.81
C LEU A 166 13.89 4.98 -4.57
N ALA A 167 15.04 4.79 -5.25
CA ALA A 167 15.81 3.58 -5.03
C ALA A 167 16.28 3.40 -3.57
N PRO A 168 16.79 4.44 -2.87
CA PRO A 168 17.14 4.30 -1.45
C PRO A 168 15.95 3.97 -0.54
N VAL A 169 14.75 4.44 -0.90
CA VAL A 169 13.51 4.13 -0.15
C VAL A 169 13.14 2.66 -0.34
N LEU A 170 13.23 2.14 -1.55
CA LEU A 170 12.96 0.72 -1.84
C LEU A 170 13.99 -0.20 -1.19
N GLU A 171 15.28 0.13 -1.32
CA GLU A 171 16.39 -0.62 -0.70
C GLU A 171 16.30 -0.62 0.83
N GLY A 172 16.01 0.52 1.44
CA GLY A 172 15.83 0.63 2.88
C GLY A 172 14.50 0.07 3.41
N GLY A 173 13.57 -0.26 2.50
CA GLY A 173 12.27 -0.86 2.86
C GLY A 173 12.32 -2.36 3.08
N VAL A 174 13.40 -3.05 2.67
CA VAL A 174 13.61 -4.48 2.88
C VAL A 174 14.67 -4.75 3.95
N ALA A 175 14.54 -5.87 4.63
CA ALA A 175 15.50 -6.30 5.65
C ALA A 175 16.78 -6.87 5.03
N ASP A 176 16.65 -7.57 3.90
CA ASP A 176 17.76 -8.13 3.14
C ASP A 176 17.83 -7.46 1.76
N PRO A 177 18.93 -6.75 1.42
CA PRO A 177 19.12 -6.15 0.09
C PRO A 177 19.00 -7.14 -1.07
N ALA A 178 19.20 -8.44 -0.84
CA ALA A 178 19.00 -9.47 -1.86
C ALA A 178 17.52 -9.57 -2.30
N HIS A 179 16.58 -9.15 -1.46
CA HIS A 179 15.16 -9.12 -1.79
C HIS A 179 14.76 -7.92 -2.66
N MET A 180 15.65 -6.90 -2.79
CA MET A 180 15.43 -5.73 -3.65
C MET A 180 16.56 -5.58 -4.70
N PRO A 181 16.78 -6.57 -5.59
CA PRO A 181 17.80 -6.49 -6.62
C PRO A 181 17.49 -5.39 -7.64
N GLN A 182 18.52 -4.89 -8.35
CA GLN A 182 18.42 -3.77 -9.30
C GLN A 182 17.31 -3.95 -10.36
N ARG A 183 17.05 -5.18 -10.82
CA ARG A 183 15.95 -5.46 -11.77
C ARG A 183 14.57 -5.16 -11.17
N LEU A 184 14.40 -5.38 -9.86
CA LEU A 184 13.17 -5.12 -9.14
C LEU A 184 12.99 -3.63 -8.89
N ILE A 185 14.06 -2.95 -8.48
CA ILE A 185 14.10 -1.49 -8.36
C ILE A 185 13.72 -0.84 -9.70
N ALA A 186 14.30 -1.30 -10.81
CA ALA A 186 13.98 -0.80 -12.15
C ALA A 186 12.48 -0.98 -12.49
N ARG A 187 11.85 -2.07 -12.06
CA ARG A 187 10.41 -2.30 -12.26
C ARG A 187 9.56 -1.28 -11.49
N TYR A 188 9.90 -1.01 -10.22
CA TYR A 188 9.21 0.01 -9.42
C TYR A 188 9.46 1.45 -9.94
N LEU A 189 10.62 1.69 -10.53
CA LEU A 189 10.96 2.99 -11.11
C LEU A 189 10.28 3.24 -12.47
N ALA A 190 9.87 2.19 -13.17
CA ALA A 190 9.32 2.30 -14.53
C ALA A 190 8.20 3.35 -14.68
N PRO A 191 7.24 3.49 -13.74
CA PRO A 191 6.21 4.53 -13.81
C PRO A 191 6.74 5.96 -13.66
N TYR A 192 7.97 6.14 -13.19
CA TYR A 192 8.56 7.45 -12.84
C TYR A 192 9.74 7.81 -13.75
N VAL A 193 9.76 7.28 -14.97
CA VAL A 193 10.80 7.58 -15.96
C VAL A 193 10.57 8.98 -16.57
N GLY A 194 11.67 9.67 -16.88
CA GLY A 194 11.65 11.00 -17.48
C GLY A 194 11.27 12.14 -16.52
N GLY A 195 11.30 13.37 -17.02
CA GLY A 195 11.04 14.56 -16.21
C GLY A 195 9.63 14.65 -15.65
N ASP A 196 8.63 14.18 -16.40
CA ASP A 196 7.23 14.15 -15.96
C ASP A 196 7.02 13.11 -14.86
N GLY A 197 7.67 11.95 -14.96
CA GLY A 197 7.63 10.90 -13.94
C GLY A 197 8.23 11.36 -12.62
N VAL A 198 9.39 12.03 -12.67
CA VAL A 198 10.02 12.62 -11.47
C VAL A 198 9.14 13.70 -10.85
N SER A 199 8.59 14.60 -11.68
CA SER A 199 7.69 15.66 -11.22
C SER A 199 6.46 15.08 -10.53
N HIS A 200 5.92 14.00 -11.09
CA HIS A 200 4.78 13.30 -10.54
C HIS A 200 5.11 12.63 -9.19
N LEU A 201 6.26 11.94 -9.07
CA LEU A 201 6.69 11.37 -7.79
C LEU A 201 6.80 12.43 -6.69
N LEU A 202 7.28 13.63 -7.02
CA LEU A 202 7.33 14.76 -6.09
C LEU A 202 5.93 15.27 -5.71
N ILE A 203 4.96 15.21 -6.63
CA ILE A 203 3.56 15.54 -6.35
C ILE A 203 2.98 14.52 -5.37
N LEU A 204 3.19 13.23 -5.61
CA LEU A 204 2.75 12.15 -4.71
C LEU A 204 3.31 12.36 -3.29
N GLY A 205 4.62 12.57 -3.16
CA GLY A 205 5.24 12.81 -1.85
C GLY A 205 4.67 14.04 -1.13
N ARG A 206 4.29 15.10 -1.85
CA ARG A 206 3.69 16.31 -1.26
C ARG A 206 2.24 16.16 -0.90
N SER A 207 1.55 15.22 -1.52
CA SER A 207 0.14 14.95 -1.22
C SER A 207 -0.05 14.23 0.12
N ILE A 208 1.01 13.63 0.68
CA ILE A 208 0.96 13.00 2.00
C ILE A 208 1.09 14.08 3.07
N ARG A 209 0.04 14.28 3.86
CA ARG A 209 -0.07 15.35 4.86
C ARG A 209 -0.09 14.77 6.26
N ALA A 210 0.50 15.50 7.22
CA ALA A 210 0.51 15.10 8.62
C ALA A 210 -0.90 14.83 9.17
N ASN A 211 -1.85 15.70 8.82
CA ASN A 211 -3.23 15.62 9.31
C ASN A 211 -4.11 14.56 8.63
N ASP A 212 -3.57 13.80 7.67
CA ASP A 212 -4.38 12.76 6.99
C ASP A 212 -4.85 11.64 7.94
N LEU A 213 -4.16 11.43 9.08
CA LEU A 213 -4.46 10.38 10.05
C LEU A 213 -4.59 10.89 11.51
N GLU A 214 -4.30 12.17 11.78
CA GLU A 214 -4.32 12.73 13.13
C GLU A 214 -5.72 12.82 13.74
N ASP A 215 -6.75 13.01 12.91
CA ASP A 215 -8.15 13.19 13.29
C ASP A 215 -8.93 11.87 13.45
N LEU A 216 -8.25 10.73 13.28
CA LEU A 216 -8.91 9.43 13.30
C LEU A 216 -9.14 8.94 14.73
N ASP A 217 -10.40 8.64 15.02
CA ASP A 217 -10.79 7.86 16.19
C ASP A 217 -10.65 6.35 15.89
N LEU A 218 -9.52 5.77 16.26
CA LEU A 218 -9.22 4.36 16.02
C LEU A 218 -10.09 3.40 16.85
N GLU A 219 -10.72 3.88 17.93
CA GLU A 219 -11.67 3.09 18.71
C GLU A 219 -12.96 2.77 17.90
N ARG A 220 -13.25 3.55 16.87
CA ARG A 220 -14.38 3.29 15.94
C ARG A 220 -14.15 2.12 15.00
N ILE A 221 -12.93 1.62 14.91
CA ILE A 221 -12.63 0.44 14.07
C ILE A 221 -13.22 -0.79 14.73
N ALA A 222 -14.37 -1.22 14.22
CA ALA A 222 -15.10 -2.38 14.72
C ALA A 222 -14.64 -3.70 14.10
N ALA A 223 -14.00 -3.64 12.92
CA ALA A 223 -13.52 -4.82 12.21
C ALA A 223 -12.39 -5.52 12.97
N PRO A 224 -12.38 -6.87 13.03
CA PRO A 224 -11.21 -7.60 13.48
C PRO A 224 -9.98 -7.13 12.71
N THR A 225 -8.90 -6.82 13.43
CA THR A 225 -7.70 -6.20 12.85
C THR A 225 -6.47 -7.06 13.11
N LEU A 226 -5.69 -7.33 12.07
CA LEU A 226 -4.36 -7.92 12.17
C LEU A 226 -3.32 -6.84 11.85
N ILE A 227 -2.41 -6.60 12.77
CA ILE A 227 -1.23 -5.76 12.56
C ILE A 227 -0.05 -6.72 12.32
N VAL A 228 0.54 -6.64 11.13
CA VAL A 228 1.76 -7.38 10.77
C VAL A 228 2.92 -6.38 10.76
N TRP A 229 3.97 -6.68 11.51
CA TRP A 229 5.09 -5.78 11.65
C TRP A 229 6.41 -6.47 11.33
N GLY A 230 7.13 -5.98 10.33
CA GLY A 230 8.52 -6.36 10.06
C GLY A 230 9.44 -5.61 11.02
N ASP A 231 10.09 -6.32 11.93
CA ASP A 231 10.87 -5.73 13.03
C ASP A 231 12.15 -5.02 12.56
N ARG A 232 12.57 -5.21 11.31
CA ARG A 232 13.70 -4.52 10.70
C ARG A 232 13.29 -3.26 9.93
N ASP A 233 12.10 -2.74 10.16
CA ASP A 233 11.68 -1.43 9.64
C ASP A 233 12.53 -0.33 10.31
N GLY A 234 13.44 0.27 9.56
CA GLY A 234 14.30 1.37 10.01
C GLY A 234 13.66 2.76 9.85
N TRP A 235 12.43 2.86 9.36
CA TRP A 235 11.77 4.13 9.06
C TRP A 235 10.79 4.58 10.12
N SER A 236 10.16 3.63 10.80
CA SER A 236 9.13 3.88 11.81
C SER A 236 9.67 3.79 13.22
N GLU A 237 9.00 4.49 14.14
CA GLU A 237 9.28 4.38 15.56
C GLU A 237 9.01 2.95 16.07
N PRO A 238 9.94 2.31 16.82
CA PRO A 238 9.79 0.94 17.29
C PRO A 238 8.55 0.71 18.17
N SER A 239 8.01 1.76 18.79
CA SER A 239 6.82 1.72 19.64
C SER A 239 5.51 1.75 18.87
N LEU A 240 5.54 2.07 17.57
CA LEU A 240 4.33 2.27 16.76
C LEU A 240 3.41 1.05 16.70
N PRO A 241 3.90 -0.20 16.49
CA PRO A 241 3.01 -1.35 16.43
C PRO A 241 2.26 -1.60 17.75
N ASP A 242 2.91 -1.39 18.90
CA ASP A 242 2.27 -1.57 20.21
C ASP A 242 1.26 -0.44 20.51
N ARG A 243 1.57 0.79 20.08
CA ARG A 243 0.61 1.93 20.15
C ARG A 243 -0.65 1.64 19.34
N LEU A 244 -0.49 1.12 18.10
CA LEU A 244 -1.61 0.75 17.25
C LEU A 244 -2.43 -0.42 17.84
N ALA A 245 -1.76 -1.46 18.33
CA ALA A 245 -2.42 -2.58 18.97
C ALA A 245 -3.21 -2.17 20.22
N THR A 246 -2.76 -1.15 20.92
CA THR A 246 -3.49 -0.57 22.07
C THR A 246 -4.68 0.28 21.61
N ALA A 247 -4.52 1.05 20.53
CA ALA A 247 -5.55 1.98 20.07
C ALA A 247 -6.71 1.28 19.33
N ILE A 248 -6.47 0.13 18.70
CA ILE A 248 -7.49 -0.64 17.97
C ILE A 248 -7.95 -1.82 18.83
N ARG A 249 -9.16 -1.74 19.39
CA ARG A 249 -9.67 -2.70 20.40
C ARG A 249 -9.66 -4.17 19.99
N HIS A 250 -9.94 -4.46 18.73
CA HIS A 250 -10.03 -5.83 18.22
C HIS A 250 -8.83 -6.18 17.35
N SER A 251 -7.63 -5.82 17.81
CA SER A 251 -6.41 -6.07 17.07
C SER A 251 -5.58 -7.21 17.64
N ARG A 252 -4.83 -7.86 16.75
CA ARG A 252 -3.76 -8.81 17.03
C ARG A 252 -2.48 -8.32 16.34
N LEU A 253 -1.39 -8.20 17.09
CA LEU A 253 -0.07 -7.88 16.55
C LEU A 253 0.71 -9.17 16.30
N VAL A 254 1.29 -9.28 15.10
CA VAL A 254 2.25 -10.33 14.71
C VAL A 254 3.52 -9.65 14.21
N ARG A 255 4.67 -10.03 14.78
CA ARG A 255 5.98 -9.52 14.38
C ARG A 255 6.70 -10.52 13.50
N ILE A 256 7.38 -10.03 12.46
CA ILE A 256 8.23 -10.81 11.56
C ILE A 256 9.67 -10.28 11.71
N GLU A 257 10.46 -10.99 12.51
CA GLU A 257 11.82 -10.57 12.87
C GLU A 257 12.78 -10.42 11.69
N THR A 258 12.49 -11.08 10.56
CA THR A 258 13.33 -11.11 9.36
C THR A 258 12.90 -10.15 8.27
N ALA A 259 11.80 -9.40 8.47
CA ALA A 259 11.26 -8.49 7.46
C ALA A 259 11.45 -7.01 7.83
N GLY A 260 11.60 -6.17 6.82
CA GLY A 260 11.53 -4.72 6.91
C GLY A 260 10.11 -4.19 6.67
N ARG A 261 9.99 -2.95 6.23
CA ARG A 261 8.70 -2.30 5.92
C ARG A 261 7.96 -2.98 4.77
N LEU A 262 8.69 -3.42 3.74
CA LEU A 262 8.14 -4.08 2.57
C LEU A 262 8.03 -5.59 2.80
N VAL A 263 7.26 -6.00 3.80
CA VAL A 263 7.02 -7.42 4.14
C VAL A 263 6.64 -8.28 2.92
N PRO A 264 5.85 -7.79 1.92
CA PRO A 264 5.56 -8.59 0.72
C PRO A 264 6.79 -8.92 -0.14
N GLU A 265 7.90 -8.19 0.01
CA GLU A 265 9.18 -8.49 -0.65
C GLU A 265 10.07 -9.40 0.20
N ASP A 266 10.09 -9.20 1.52
CA ASP A 266 10.94 -9.96 2.43
C ASP A 266 10.37 -11.34 2.78
N ALA A 267 9.06 -11.42 3.01
CA ALA A 267 8.40 -12.61 3.55
C ALA A 267 7.00 -12.83 2.93
N PRO A 268 6.88 -12.92 1.59
CA PRO A 268 5.58 -13.00 0.89
C PRO A 268 4.76 -14.22 1.31
N ASP A 269 5.37 -15.39 1.43
CA ASP A 269 4.68 -16.63 1.77
C ASP A 269 4.16 -16.60 3.22
N GLN A 270 4.97 -16.05 4.15
CA GLN A 270 4.54 -15.88 5.53
C GLN A 270 3.38 -14.89 5.65
N LEU A 271 3.44 -13.79 4.89
CA LEU A 271 2.35 -12.81 4.85
C LEU A 271 1.07 -13.41 4.26
N ALA A 272 1.16 -14.16 3.16
CA ALA A 272 0.02 -14.84 2.57
C ALA A 272 -0.63 -15.81 3.57
N GLY A 273 0.16 -16.63 4.26
CA GLY A 273 -0.33 -17.55 5.28
C GLY A 273 -1.01 -16.83 6.46
N LEU A 274 -0.48 -15.69 6.92
CA LEU A 274 -1.10 -14.87 7.97
C LEU A 274 -2.45 -14.29 7.52
N ILE A 275 -2.54 -13.82 6.26
CA ILE A 275 -3.79 -13.32 5.68
C ILE A 275 -4.82 -14.45 5.59
N GLU A 276 -4.43 -15.62 5.09
CA GLU A 276 -5.30 -16.80 4.98
C GLU A 276 -5.81 -17.26 6.35
N GLU A 277 -4.91 -17.44 7.33
CA GLU A 277 -5.28 -17.82 8.70
C GLU A 277 -6.26 -16.82 9.31
N PHE A 278 -5.98 -15.52 9.16
CA PHE A 278 -6.80 -14.48 9.73
C PHE A 278 -8.18 -14.39 9.07
N THR A 279 -8.27 -14.68 7.77
CA THR A 279 -9.53 -14.64 7.01
C THR A 279 -10.33 -15.96 7.07
N ALA A 280 -9.74 -17.06 7.55
CA ALA A 280 -10.41 -18.36 7.66
C ALA A 280 -11.21 -18.55 8.97
N ARG A 281 -11.03 -17.69 9.97
CA ARG A 281 -11.50 -17.88 11.35
C ARG A 281 -12.99 -17.63 11.62
N ASP A 282 -13.83 -17.55 10.58
CA ASP A 282 -15.29 -17.52 10.74
C ASP A 282 -15.94 -18.68 9.98
N GLY A 283 -15.76 -19.88 10.49
CA GLY A 283 -16.50 -21.08 10.15
C GLY A 283 -17.16 -21.63 11.42
#